data_9c8ce8343bcc3f319f8eedf8d7e396b5
#
_entry.id   9c8ce8343bcc3f319f8eedf8d7e396b5
#
_cell.length_a   1.000
_cell.length_b   1.000
_cell.length_c   1.000
_cell.angle_alpha   90.00
_cell.angle_beta   90.00
_cell.angle_gamma   90.00
#
_symmetry.space_group_name_H-M   'P 1'
#
loop_
_entity.id
_entity.type
_entity.pdbx_description
1 polymer ?
#
loop_
_entity_poly.entity_id
_entity_poly.type
_entity_poly.pdbx_seq_one_letter_code
_entity_poly.pdbx_strand_id
1 'polypeptide(L)'
;MLFRSCDPLPALGEEPYTPLPYTPGTWHADPLLYEDDNGKRWLFCEAFNMAENRGDIAVAEFDENDHLLPPRVVLKENFHLSFPTVFDWRGEVWMLPETSADHSLTLYRCTQFPDKWEKVQAFSVGRELCDSIIVDKTPEALTVLCSETRPDNQLYTRYRRYTVRENPEAEERDDVDEFILDEDEPFNLQHRNYELGSRNAGPLFTNNDQTVRPAQVSTKVDYGVYLQFWVRRGASEVPLCAAMPQNVAITGIDPADLIGIHTYCRDADIEVIDARYLRKV
;
A
#
# COMPACT_ATOMS: atom_id res chain seq x y z
N MET A 1 -1.38 9.74 9.61
CA MET A 1 -1.94 8.38 9.62
C MET A 1 -2.99 8.29 10.69
N LEU A 2 -4.07 7.57 10.46
CA LEU A 2 -5.28 7.57 11.27
C LEU A 2 -5.89 6.17 11.27
N PHE A 3 -6.48 5.75 12.38
CA PHE A 3 -7.17 4.48 12.49
C PHE A 3 -8.47 4.62 13.27
N ARG A 4 -9.41 3.71 13.06
CA ARG A 4 -10.64 3.55 13.86
C ARG A 4 -11.16 2.12 13.73
N SER A 5 -12.00 1.72 14.66
CA SER A 5 -12.91 0.59 14.54
C SER A 5 -13.91 0.85 13.43
N CYS A 6 -14.21 -0.11 12.57
CA CYS A 6 -14.96 0.13 11.34
C CYS A 6 -16.31 -0.56 11.28
N ASP A 7 -17.25 0.14 10.69
CA ASP A 7 -18.50 -0.37 10.14
C ASP A 7 -18.50 -0.38 8.61
N PRO A 8 -19.46 -1.01 7.94
CA PRO A 8 -19.42 -1.19 6.48
C PRO A 8 -19.30 0.14 5.72
N LEU A 9 -18.47 0.16 4.66
CA LEU A 9 -18.50 1.23 3.67
C LEU A 9 -19.94 1.46 3.17
N PRO A 10 -20.33 2.70 2.90
CA PRO A 10 -19.50 3.85 2.52
C PRO A 10 -19.32 4.90 3.61
N ALA A 11 -19.55 4.58 4.86
CA ALA A 11 -19.56 5.56 5.93
C ALA A 11 -18.17 5.91 6.50
N LEU A 12 -17.19 6.21 5.64
CA LEU A 12 -15.98 6.88 6.10
C LEU A 12 -16.39 8.20 6.77
N GLY A 13 -16.71 8.21 8.07
CA GLY A 13 -17.05 9.48 8.67
C GLY A 13 -17.97 9.48 9.87
N GLU A 14 -18.63 8.40 10.22
CA GLU A 14 -19.51 8.40 11.41
C GLU A 14 -18.70 8.41 12.70
N GLU A 15 -17.60 7.65 12.77
CA GLU A 15 -16.69 7.66 13.91
C GLU A 15 -15.39 8.38 13.53
N PRO A 16 -14.84 9.25 14.41
CA PRO A 16 -13.62 9.96 14.09
C PRO A 16 -12.39 9.04 14.13
N TYR A 17 -11.50 9.21 13.15
CA TYR A 17 -10.19 8.59 13.19
C TYR A 17 -9.31 9.16 14.29
N THR A 18 -8.54 8.31 14.94
CA THR A 18 -7.54 8.71 15.92
C THR A 18 -6.18 8.89 15.22
N PRO A 19 -5.53 10.07 15.35
CA PRO A 19 -4.21 10.30 14.77
C PRO A 19 -3.15 9.38 15.38
N LEU A 20 -2.22 8.90 14.55
CA LEU A 20 -1.01 8.24 15.00
C LEU A 20 -0.17 9.19 15.87
N PRO A 21 0.51 8.71 16.91
CA PRO A 21 1.40 9.53 17.72
C PRO A 21 2.44 10.28 16.88
N TYR A 22 2.61 11.57 17.14
CA TYR A 22 3.55 12.41 16.40
C TYR A 22 4.99 12.03 16.70
N THR A 23 5.79 11.87 15.65
CA THR A 23 7.25 11.66 15.74
C THR A 23 7.96 12.90 15.19
N PRO A 24 8.78 13.63 16.00
CA PRO A 24 9.50 14.80 15.53
C PRO A 24 10.41 14.50 14.33
N GLY A 25 10.32 15.33 13.27
CA GLY A 25 11.15 15.18 12.08
C GLY A 25 10.72 14.06 11.13
N THR A 26 9.62 13.38 11.43
CA THR A 26 9.08 12.30 10.59
C THR A 26 7.59 12.51 10.38
N TRP A 27 7.10 12.28 9.18
CA TRP A 27 5.68 12.06 8.94
C TRP A 27 5.46 10.64 8.43
N HIS A 28 4.22 10.14 8.56
CA HIS A 28 3.89 8.77 8.19
C HIS A 28 2.78 8.78 7.14
N ALA A 29 2.90 7.88 6.17
CA ALA A 29 1.91 7.64 5.12
C ALA A 29 1.80 6.14 4.81
N ASP A 30 0.93 5.81 3.87
CA ASP A 30 0.72 4.46 3.35
C ASP A 30 0.52 3.40 4.44
N PRO A 31 -0.48 3.57 5.35
CA PRO A 31 -0.73 2.62 6.42
C PRO A 31 -1.34 1.33 5.88
N LEU A 32 -0.68 0.20 6.09
CA LEU A 32 -1.15 -1.13 5.70
C LEU A 32 -1.17 -2.05 6.91
N LEU A 33 -2.32 -2.70 7.14
CA LEU A 33 -2.51 -3.65 8.23
C LEU A 33 -1.99 -5.04 7.84
N TYR A 34 -1.46 -5.74 8.82
CA TYR A 34 -1.09 -7.14 8.72
C TYR A 34 -1.42 -7.85 10.05
N GLU A 35 -2.06 -9.00 9.97
CA GLU A 35 -2.32 -9.87 11.11
C GLU A 35 -1.40 -11.09 11.04
N ASP A 36 -0.67 -11.38 12.12
CA ASP A 36 0.22 -12.53 12.20
C ASP A 36 -0.54 -13.83 12.56
N ASP A 37 0.14 -14.97 12.49
CA ASP A 37 -0.43 -16.29 12.78
C ASP A 37 -1.00 -16.42 14.21
N ASN A 38 -0.68 -15.50 15.12
CA ASN A 38 -1.22 -15.47 16.48
C ASN A 38 -2.45 -14.56 16.61
N GLY A 39 -2.90 -13.95 15.50
CA GLY A 39 -3.99 -12.99 15.49
C GLY A 39 -3.59 -11.61 16.02
N LYS A 40 -2.28 -11.33 16.17
CA LYS A 40 -1.80 -10.01 16.55
C LYS A 40 -1.71 -9.11 15.33
N ARG A 41 -2.27 -7.91 15.46
CA ARG A 41 -2.28 -6.90 14.40
C ARG A 41 -1.06 -6.01 14.46
N TRP A 42 -0.59 -5.66 13.28
CA TRP A 42 0.54 -4.79 13.03
C TRP A 42 0.18 -3.76 11.98
N LEU A 43 0.72 -2.56 12.11
CA LEU A 43 0.58 -1.52 11.12
C LEU A 43 1.95 -1.22 10.52
N PHE A 44 2.11 -1.54 9.25
CA PHE A 44 3.28 -1.12 8.47
C PHE A 44 2.97 0.19 7.76
N CYS A 45 3.97 1.05 7.62
CA CYS A 45 3.79 2.35 6.98
C CYS A 45 5.08 2.93 6.45
N GLU A 46 4.97 3.92 5.58
CA GLU A 46 6.07 4.83 5.29
C GLU A 46 6.39 5.69 6.50
N ALA A 47 7.67 5.82 6.83
CA ALA A 47 8.21 6.80 7.77
C ALA A 47 9.16 7.75 7.01
N PHE A 48 8.63 8.90 6.56
CA PHE A 48 9.42 9.85 5.80
C PHE A 48 10.30 10.70 6.73
N ASN A 49 11.60 10.51 6.63
CA ASN A 49 12.60 11.28 7.35
C ASN A 49 12.84 12.62 6.65
N MET A 50 12.40 13.71 7.28
CA MET A 50 12.50 15.05 6.71
C MET A 50 13.95 15.54 6.55
N ALA A 51 14.88 15.05 7.37
CA ALA A 51 16.29 15.43 7.28
C ALA A 51 17.01 14.70 6.13
N GLU A 52 16.65 13.44 5.87
CA GLU A 52 17.19 12.64 4.77
C GLU A 52 16.42 12.84 3.47
N ASN A 53 15.24 13.47 3.54
CA ASN A 53 14.29 13.64 2.43
C ASN A 53 13.95 12.30 1.75
N ARG A 54 13.66 11.28 2.56
CA ARG A 54 13.46 9.91 2.11
C ARG A 54 12.53 9.13 3.03
N GLY A 55 11.70 8.27 2.45
CA GLY A 55 10.88 7.30 3.16
C GLY A 55 11.67 6.02 3.47
N ASP A 56 11.46 5.50 4.67
CA ASP A 56 11.86 4.18 5.15
C ASP A 56 10.57 3.42 5.55
N ILE A 57 10.62 2.10 5.70
CA ILE A 57 9.46 1.36 6.21
C ILE A 57 9.52 1.25 7.73
N ALA A 58 8.41 1.56 8.37
CA ALA A 58 8.24 1.43 9.81
C ALA A 58 7.08 0.48 10.14
N VAL A 59 7.09 -0.05 11.37
CA VAL A 59 6.03 -0.87 11.94
C VAL A 59 5.58 -0.28 13.27
N ALA A 60 4.28 -0.28 13.51
CA ALA A 60 3.65 0.01 14.80
C ALA A 60 2.85 -1.20 15.28
N GLU A 61 2.81 -1.39 16.60
CA GLU A 61 2.04 -2.43 17.26
C GLU A 61 0.76 -1.85 17.84
N PHE A 62 -0.29 -2.65 17.89
CA PHE A 62 -1.44 -2.37 18.73
C PHE A 62 -1.22 -2.94 20.13
N ASP A 63 -1.50 -2.14 21.17
CA ASP A 63 -1.50 -2.62 22.54
C ASP A 63 -2.78 -3.43 22.86
N GLU A 64 -2.89 -3.93 24.09
CA GLU A 64 -4.04 -4.73 24.57
C GLU A 64 -5.38 -3.98 24.58
N ASN A 65 -5.38 -2.66 24.36
CA ASN A 65 -6.55 -1.79 24.29
C ASN A 65 -6.78 -1.23 22.88
N ASP A 66 -6.16 -1.85 21.85
CA ASP A 66 -6.19 -1.42 20.44
C ASP A 66 -5.65 0.00 20.20
N HIS A 67 -4.72 0.48 21.05
CA HIS A 67 -4.02 1.73 20.79
C HIS A 67 -2.72 1.46 20.03
N LEU A 68 -2.45 2.28 19.01
CA LEU A 68 -1.19 2.21 18.27
C LEU A 68 -0.02 2.78 19.08
N LEU A 69 1.00 1.98 19.25
CA LEU A 69 2.29 2.40 19.79
C LEU A 69 3.08 3.20 18.75
N PRO A 70 4.07 4.01 19.16
CA PRO A 70 4.88 4.77 18.21
C PRO A 70 5.59 3.85 17.20
N PRO A 71 5.55 4.18 15.90
CA PRO A 71 6.23 3.41 14.86
C PRO A 71 7.74 3.39 15.05
N ARG A 72 8.36 2.26 14.69
CA ARG A 72 9.82 2.11 14.59
C ARG A 72 10.22 1.65 13.19
N VAL A 73 11.33 2.16 12.68
CA VAL A 73 11.84 1.79 11.36
C VAL A 73 12.37 0.36 11.37
N VAL A 74 11.98 -0.45 10.37
CA VAL A 74 12.35 -1.86 10.23
C VAL A 74 13.02 -2.19 8.90
N LEU A 75 12.89 -1.32 7.88
CA LEU A 75 13.56 -1.49 6.60
C LEU A 75 14.04 -0.13 6.08
N LYS A 76 15.31 -0.06 5.71
CA LYS A 76 15.97 1.08 5.08
C LYS A 76 16.74 0.65 3.85
N GLU A 77 16.68 1.51 2.82
CA GLU A 77 17.52 1.42 1.64
C GLU A 77 18.23 2.75 1.39
N ASN A 78 19.10 2.81 0.39
CA ASN A 78 19.73 4.06 -0.04
C ASN A 78 18.84 4.89 -0.97
N PHE A 79 17.61 4.42 -1.23
CA PHE A 79 16.56 5.07 -2.01
C PHE A 79 15.24 5.10 -1.20
N HIS A 80 14.26 5.83 -1.71
CA HIS A 80 12.95 6.00 -1.07
C HIS A 80 12.15 4.70 -1.09
N LEU A 81 11.54 4.36 0.06
CA LEU A 81 10.61 3.26 0.25
C LEU A 81 9.27 3.79 0.74
N SER A 82 8.17 3.26 0.23
CA SER A 82 6.81 3.54 0.67
C SER A 82 5.90 2.32 0.46
N PHE A 83 4.62 2.44 0.76
CA PHE A 83 3.56 1.47 0.47
C PHE A 83 3.92 0.01 0.80
N PRO A 84 4.17 -0.35 2.07
CA PRO A 84 4.74 -1.63 2.50
C PRO A 84 3.70 -2.76 2.49
N THR A 85 3.41 -3.36 1.35
CA THR A 85 2.53 -4.53 1.26
C THR A 85 3.18 -5.75 1.91
N VAL A 86 2.68 -6.15 3.09
CA VAL A 86 3.13 -7.34 3.84
C VAL A 86 2.11 -8.47 3.66
N PHE A 87 2.60 -9.69 3.45
CA PHE A 87 1.74 -10.84 3.18
C PHE A 87 2.46 -12.17 3.48
N ASP A 88 1.67 -13.22 3.77
CA ASP A 88 2.18 -14.58 3.87
C ASP A 88 2.25 -15.24 2.51
N TRP A 89 3.35 -15.89 2.22
CA TRP A 89 3.53 -16.70 1.03
C TRP A 89 4.50 -17.83 1.29
N ARG A 90 4.11 -19.06 0.91
CA ARG A 90 4.95 -20.25 1.04
C ARG A 90 5.40 -20.55 2.48
N GLY A 91 4.58 -20.18 3.47
CA GLY A 91 4.87 -20.38 4.89
C GLY A 91 5.83 -19.38 5.51
N GLU A 92 6.16 -18.32 4.80
CA GLU A 92 7.02 -17.22 5.25
C GLU A 92 6.30 -15.89 5.11
N VAL A 93 6.75 -14.87 5.86
CA VAL A 93 6.24 -13.51 5.77
C VAL A 93 7.10 -12.72 4.79
N TRP A 94 6.44 -12.07 3.84
CA TRP A 94 7.06 -11.31 2.77
C TRP A 94 6.61 -9.86 2.78
N MET A 95 7.43 -8.99 2.20
CA MET A 95 7.09 -7.60 1.96
C MET A 95 7.41 -7.21 0.52
N LEU A 96 6.48 -6.51 -0.11
CA LEU A 96 6.64 -5.89 -1.42
C LEU A 96 6.39 -4.37 -1.25
N PRO A 97 7.39 -3.59 -0.81
CA PRO A 97 7.26 -2.15 -0.71
C PRO A 97 7.34 -1.49 -2.09
N GLU A 98 6.92 -0.24 -2.20
CA GLU A 98 7.26 0.57 -3.36
C GLU A 98 8.77 0.82 -3.40
N THR A 99 9.39 0.45 -4.52
CA THR A 99 10.80 0.64 -4.83
C THR A 99 10.99 1.37 -6.17
N SER A 100 10.03 2.25 -6.52
CA SER A 100 9.98 2.99 -7.78
C SER A 100 11.22 3.87 -7.99
N ALA A 101 11.77 4.43 -6.92
CA ALA A 101 12.99 5.23 -6.94
C ALA A 101 14.26 4.45 -7.38
N ASP A 102 14.24 3.12 -7.29
CA ASP A 102 15.26 2.21 -7.81
C ASP A 102 14.86 1.58 -9.17
N HIS A 103 13.73 2.00 -9.76
CA HIS A 103 13.16 1.42 -10.99
C HIS A 103 13.00 -0.10 -10.94
N SER A 104 12.76 -0.64 -9.75
CA SER A 104 12.62 -2.07 -9.49
C SER A 104 11.27 -2.40 -8.85
N LEU A 105 10.92 -3.69 -8.91
CA LEU A 105 9.93 -4.32 -8.04
C LEU A 105 10.73 -5.28 -7.15
N THR A 106 10.78 -5.04 -5.85
CA THR A 106 11.70 -5.77 -4.96
C THR A 106 10.96 -6.54 -3.88
N LEU A 107 11.27 -7.83 -3.79
CA LEU A 107 10.78 -8.72 -2.74
C LEU A 107 11.75 -8.76 -1.56
N TYR A 108 11.19 -8.62 -0.37
CA TYR A 108 11.87 -8.83 0.90
C TYR A 108 11.22 -9.99 1.65
N ARG A 109 12.05 -10.82 2.28
CA ARG A 109 11.61 -11.90 3.17
C ARG A 109 11.90 -11.53 4.62
N CYS A 110 10.96 -11.82 5.51
CA CYS A 110 11.15 -11.60 6.93
C CYS A 110 12.04 -12.69 7.53
N THR A 111 13.15 -12.32 8.15
CA THR A 111 14.05 -13.25 8.84
C THR A 111 13.85 -13.26 10.36
N GLN A 112 13.29 -12.18 10.91
CA GLN A 112 12.86 -12.08 12.31
C GLN A 112 11.69 -11.09 12.39
N PHE A 113 10.48 -11.60 12.43
CA PHE A 113 9.26 -10.78 12.43
C PHE A 113 9.11 -9.98 13.73
N PRO A 114 8.70 -8.71 13.65
CA PRO A 114 8.49 -7.90 12.43
C PRO A 114 9.71 -7.07 12.02
N ASP A 115 10.88 -7.26 12.67
CA ASP A 115 11.96 -6.27 12.73
C ASP A 115 13.07 -6.46 11.68
N LYS A 116 13.24 -7.67 11.12
CA LYS A 116 14.35 -7.94 10.21
C LYS A 116 13.89 -8.50 8.88
N TRP A 117 14.31 -7.82 7.83
CA TRP A 117 13.96 -8.13 6.45
C TRP A 117 15.24 -8.26 5.62
N GLU A 118 15.28 -9.28 4.76
CA GLU A 118 16.35 -9.46 3.78
C GLU A 118 15.79 -9.24 2.37
N LYS A 119 16.58 -8.57 1.54
CA LYS A 119 16.27 -8.44 0.11
C LYS A 119 16.54 -9.78 -0.55
N VAL A 120 15.49 -10.39 -1.11
CA VAL A 120 15.62 -11.65 -1.85
C VAL A 120 15.90 -11.36 -3.31
N GLN A 121 15.07 -10.53 -3.95
CA GLN A 121 15.23 -10.24 -5.36
C GLN A 121 14.67 -8.89 -5.75
N ALA A 122 15.41 -8.16 -6.59
CA ALA A 122 14.98 -6.93 -7.24
C ALA A 122 14.81 -7.18 -8.74
N PHE A 123 13.55 -7.12 -9.21
CA PHE A 123 13.28 -7.20 -10.65
C PHE A 123 13.45 -5.81 -11.26
N SER A 124 14.43 -5.67 -12.16
CA SER A 124 14.62 -4.43 -12.93
C SER A 124 13.53 -4.31 -13.99
N VAL A 125 12.58 -3.43 -13.76
CA VAL A 125 11.43 -3.23 -14.66
C VAL A 125 11.62 -2.04 -15.62
N GLY A 126 12.62 -1.18 -15.36
CA GLY A 126 12.90 0.01 -16.16
C GLY A 126 11.78 1.04 -16.19
N ARG A 127 10.89 1.01 -15.21
CA ARG A 127 9.70 1.85 -15.06
C ARG A 127 9.52 2.23 -13.60
N GLU A 128 8.81 3.32 -13.36
CA GLU A 128 8.37 3.68 -12.02
C GLU A 128 7.04 2.97 -11.71
N LEU A 129 7.12 1.87 -10.96
CA LEU A 129 5.97 1.12 -10.46
C LEU A 129 5.75 1.50 -9.00
N CYS A 130 4.57 2.02 -8.72
CA CYS A 130 4.17 2.43 -7.38
C CYS A 130 2.94 1.65 -6.88
N ASP A 131 2.74 1.67 -5.57
CA ASP A 131 1.57 1.15 -4.86
C ASP A 131 1.19 -0.28 -5.31
N SER A 132 2.12 -1.20 -5.19
CA SER A 132 1.94 -2.59 -5.60
C SER A 132 1.08 -3.36 -4.60
N ILE A 133 0.03 -4.03 -5.08
CA ILE A 133 -0.85 -4.88 -4.26
C ILE A 133 -0.88 -6.31 -4.78
N ILE A 134 -1.08 -7.26 -3.88
CA ILE A 134 -1.30 -8.67 -4.23
C ILE A 134 -2.78 -8.85 -4.58
N VAL A 135 -3.09 -9.28 -5.81
CA VAL A 135 -4.47 -9.47 -6.28
C VAL A 135 -4.87 -10.93 -6.39
N ASP A 136 -3.89 -11.82 -6.40
CA ASP A 136 -4.07 -13.28 -6.32
C ASP A 136 -2.79 -13.92 -5.81
N LYS A 137 -2.93 -15.02 -5.07
CA LYS A 137 -1.82 -15.72 -4.44
C LYS A 137 -2.07 -17.22 -4.41
N THR A 138 -1.14 -17.97 -4.98
CA THR A 138 -1.07 -19.43 -4.88
C THR A 138 0.28 -19.84 -4.32
N PRO A 139 0.50 -21.11 -3.92
CA PRO A 139 1.84 -21.56 -3.50
C PRO A 139 2.91 -21.34 -4.58
N GLU A 140 2.53 -21.40 -5.86
CA GLU A 140 3.45 -21.35 -7.00
C GLU A 140 3.68 -19.93 -7.53
N ALA A 141 2.73 -19.00 -7.28
CA ALA A 141 2.78 -17.68 -7.90
C ALA A 141 2.06 -16.60 -7.10
N LEU A 142 2.54 -15.36 -7.27
CA LEU A 142 1.87 -14.13 -6.83
C LEU A 142 1.45 -13.33 -8.06
N THR A 143 0.19 -12.89 -8.10
CA THR A 143 -0.23 -11.90 -9.09
C THR A 143 -0.21 -10.52 -8.44
N VAL A 144 0.60 -9.63 -8.99
CA VAL A 144 0.84 -8.28 -8.49
C VAL A 144 0.19 -7.26 -9.43
N LEU A 145 -0.59 -6.34 -8.89
CA LEU A 145 -1.12 -5.19 -9.60
C LEU A 145 -0.39 -3.93 -9.13
N CYS A 146 0.34 -3.31 -10.03
CA CYS A 146 1.10 -2.09 -9.80
C CYS A 146 0.45 -0.90 -10.50
N SER A 147 0.78 0.30 -10.07
CA SER A 147 0.47 1.55 -10.75
C SER A 147 1.74 2.09 -11.40
N GLU A 148 1.79 2.18 -12.74
CA GLU A 148 2.92 2.78 -13.45
C GLU A 148 2.69 4.27 -13.62
N THR A 149 3.63 5.11 -13.17
CA THR A 149 3.55 6.57 -13.33
C THR A 149 3.92 6.99 -14.76
N ARG A 150 3.27 8.04 -15.24
CA ARG A 150 3.63 8.64 -16.52
C ARG A 150 4.94 9.43 -16.36
N PRO A 151 5.93 9.20 -17.23
CA PRO A 151 7.29 9.77 -17.04
C PRO A 151 7.37 11.29 -16.97
N ASP A 152 6.42 11.99 -17.60
CA ASP A 152 6.37 13.44 -17.63
C ASP A 152 5.41 14.07 -16.60
N ASN A 153 4.57 13.23 -15.94
CA ASN A 153 3.62 13.71 -14.94
C ASN A 153 3.09 12.57 -14.07
N GLN A 154 3.60 12.45 -12.84
CA GLN A 154 3.23 11.41 -11.85
C GLN A 154 1.77 11.48 -11.36
N LEU A 155 1.00 12.52 -11.68
CA LEU A 155 -0.44 12.56 -11.38
C LEU A 155 -1.24 11.59 -12.25
N TYR A 156 -0.67 11.17 -13.38
CA TYR A 156 -1.27 10.21 -14.30
C TYR A 156 -0.59 8.87 -14.15
N THR A 157 -1.39 7.84 -13.92
CA THR A 157 -0.93 6.45 -13.76
C THR A 157 -1.71 5.52 -14.68
N ARG A 158 -1.20 4.31 -14.86
CA ARG A 158 -1.91 3.20 -15.50
C ARG A 158 -1.63 1.91 -14.74
N TYR A 159 -2.55 0.97 -14.80
CA TYR A 159 -2.32 -0.33 -14.16
C TYR A 159 -1.37 -1.21 -14.97
N ARG A 160 -0.53 -1.92 -14.23
CA ARG A 160 0.33 -2.99 -14.73
C ARG A 160 0.16 -4.23 -13.88
N ARG A 161 -0.01 -5.37 -14.51
CA ARG A 161 -0.11 -6.65 -13.83
C ARG A 161 1.07 -7.52 -14.18
N TYR A 162 1.61 -8.14 -13.15
CA TYR A 162 2.75 -9.06 -13.24
C TYR A 162 2.43 -10.34 -12.47
N THR A 163 3.11 -11.41 -12.84
CA THR A 163 3.13 -12.66 -12.07
C THR A 163 4.56 -12.93 -11.62
N VAL A 164 4.78 -13.03 -10.32
CA VAL A 164 6.02 -13.54 -9.73
C VAL A 164 5.85 -15.04 -9.52
N ARG A 165 6.73 -15.85 -10.05
CA ARG A 165 6.72 -17.30 -9.88
C ARG A 165 8.12 -17.82 -9.66
N GLU A 166 8.23 -19.02 -9.10
CA GLU A 166 9.52 -19.69 -8.97
C GLU A 166 10.24 -19.83 -10.29
N ASN A 167 11.56 -19.69 -10.23
CA ASN A 167 12.43 -20.03 -11.33
C ASN A 167 12.78 -21.52 -11.22
N PRO A 168 12.32 -22.39 -12.12
CA PRO A 168 12.61 -23.83 -12.03
C PRO A 168 14.11 -24.16 -12.16
N GLU A 169 14.92 -23.27 -12.70
CA GLU A 169 16.37 -23.45 -12.78
C GLU A 169 17.06 -23.18 -11.44
N ALA A 170 16.44 -22.45 -10.51
CA ALA A 170 17.04 -22.11 -9.23
C ALA A 170 17.17 -23.32 -8.29
N GLU A 171 16.41 -24.39 -8.50
CA GLU A 171 16.59 -25.64 -7.75
C GLU A 171 17.92 -26.37 -8.11
N GLU A 172 18.43 -26.16 -9.31
CA GLU A 172 19.62 -26.84 -9.83
C GLU A 172 20.86 -25.93 -9.92
N ARG A 173 20.66 -24.60 -9.76
CA ARG A 173 21.69 -23.58 -10.01
C ARG A 173 21.61 -22.43 -9.01
N ASP A 174 22.68 -22.22 -8.26
CA ASP A 174 22.82 -21.10 -7.29
C ASP A 174 23.14 -19.75 -7.96
N ASP A 175 23.42 -19.73 -9.28
CA ASP A 175 23.82 -18.53 -10.02
C ASP A 175 22.67 -17.87 -10.80
N VAL A 176 21.43 -18.30 -10.57
CA VAL A 176 20.22 -17.74 -11.19
C VAL A 176 19.28 -17.17 -10.13
N ASP A 177 18.42 -16.26 -10.55
CA ASP A 177 17.41 -15.65 -9.70
C ASP A 177 16.41 -16.68 -9.16
N GLU A 178 15.99 -16.56 -7.90
CA GLU A 178 15.01 -17.45 -7.25
C GLU A 178 13.63 -17.36 -7.90
N PHE A 179 13.26 -16.17 -8.40
CA PHE A 179 11.97 -15.92 -9.01
C PHE A 179 12.06 -15.33 -10.40
N ILE A 180 11.02 -15.52 -11.18
CA ILE A 180 10.81 -14.91 -12.50
C ILE A 180 9.62 -13.95 -12.41
N LEU A 181 9.75 -12.79 -13.07
CA LEU A 181 8.68 -11.81 -13.22
C LEU A 181 8.15 -11.85 -14.65
N ASP A 182 6.91 -12.28 -14.82
CA ASP A 182 6.22 -12.30 -16.11
C ASP A 182 5.21 -11.14 -16.21
N GLU A 183 5.24 -10.40 -17.32
CA GLU A 183 4.21 -9.37 -17.60
C GLU A 183 2.91 -10.03 -18.09
N ASP A 184 1.76 -9.60 -17.54
CA ASP A 184 0.45 -9.94 -18.11
C ASP A 184 0.15 -9.01 -19.30
N GLU A 185 0.69 -9.33 -20.45
CA GLU A 185 0.56 -8.51 -21.67
C GLU A 185 -0.91 -8.23 -22.05
N PRO A 186 -1.86 -9.21 -22.04
CA PRO A 186 -3.26 -8.97 -22.36
C PRO A 186 -3.91 -7.92 -21.43
N PHE A 187 -3.67 -8.02 -20.13
CA PHE A 187 -4.17 -7.04 -19.16
C PHE A 187 -3.50 -5.67 -19.37
N ASN A 188 -2.18 -5.65 -19.51
CA ASN A 188 -1.39 -4.43 -19.65
C ASN A 188 -1.75 -3.66 -20.94
N LEU A 189 -2.13 -4.37 -22.00
CA LEU A 189 -2.60 -3.77 -23.24
C LEU A 189 -4.00 -3.12 -23.10
N GLN A 190 -4.89 -3.74 -22.32
CA GLN A 190 -6.21 -3.17 -22.04
C GLN A 190 -6.09 -1.87 -21.19
N HIS A 191 -5.12 -1.82 -20.27
CA HIS A 191 -4.86 -0.70 -19.36
C HIS A 191 -3.72 0.20 -19.85
N ARG A 192 -3.57 0.39 -21.16
CA ARG A 192 -2.45 1.15 -21.75
C ARG A 192 -2.53 2.67 -21.57
N ASN A 193 -3.70 3.21 -21.26
CA ASN A 193 -3.90 4.64 -21.12
C ASN A 193 -3.56 5.09 -19.69
N TYR A 194 -2.91 6.25 -19.58
CA TYR A 194 -2.69 6.89 -18.29
C TYR A 194 -3.91 7.71 -17.89
N GLU A 195 -4.34 7.58 -16.65
CA GLU A 195 -5.52 8.20 -16.08
C GLU A 195 -5.21 8.80 -14.70
N LEU A 196 -6.05 9.72 -14.22
CA LEU A 196 -5.88 10.36 -12.91
C LEU A 196 -6.31 9.46 -11.73
N GLY A 197 -7.04 8.39 -11.99
CA GLY A 197 -7.61 7.48 -10.98
C GLY A 197 -7.11 6.04 -11.08
N SER A 198 -6.05 5.79 -11.85
CA SER A 198 -5.47 4.45 -12.03
C SER A 198 -4.31 4.17 -11.08
N ARG A 199 -4.42 4.61 -9.81
CA ARG A 199 -3.41 4.36 -8.78
C ARG A 199 -4.02 3.56 -7.63
N ASN A 200 -3.32 2.49 -7.20
CA ASN A 200 -3.78 1.72 -6.05
C ASN A 200 -3.70 2.58 -4.78
N ALA A 201 -4.56 2.25 -3.82
CA ALA A 201 -4.62 2.97 -2.55
C ALA A 201 -4.66 2.03 -1.34
N GLY A 202 -4.36 0.77 -1.54
CA GLY A 202 -4.36 -0.24 -0.48
C GLY A 202 -4.71 -1.63 -1.00
N PRO A 203 -4.58 -2.66 -0.15
CA PRO A 203 -4.88 -4.04 -0.50
C PRO A 203 -6.37 -4.27 -0.79
N LEU A 204 -6.65 -5.39 -1.42
CA LEU A 204 -8.03 -5.87 -1.56
C LEU A 204 -8.60 -6.21 -0.18
N PHE A 205 -9.86 -5.87 0.02
CA PHE A 205 -10.59 -6.27 1.24
C PHE A 205 -12.00 -6.77 0.92
N THR A 206 -12.61 -7.48 1.85
CA THR A 206 -13.99 -7.96 1.70
C THR A 206 -14.97 -6.99 2.36
N ASN A 207 -16.03 -6.64 1.65
CA ASN A 207 -17.14 -5.85 2.17
C ASN A 207 -18.47 -6.44 1.66
N ASN A 208 -19.33 -6.92 2.58
CA ASN A 208 -20.60 -7.57 2.25
C ASN A 208 -20.43 -8.65 1.15
N ASP A 209 -19.54 -9.60 1.36
CA ASP A 209 -19.19 -10.70 0.43
C ASP A 209 -18.65 -10.25 -0.95
N GLN A 210 -18.31 -8.98 -1.08
CA GLN A 210 -17.70 -8.43 -2.30
C GLN A 210 -16.24 -8.11 -2.07
N THR A 211 -15.39 -8.45 -3.02
CA THR A 211 -14.00 -8.00 -3.03
C THR A 211 -13.94 -6.56 -3.52
N VAL A 212 -13.39 -5.69 -2.69
CA VAL A 212 -13.27 -4.26 -2.96
C VAL A 212 -11.80 -3.88 -3.08
N ARG A 213 -11.49 -3.03 -4.05
CA ARG A 213 -10.18 -2.42 -4.25
C ARG A 213 -10.27 -0.91 -4.04
N PRO A 214 -9.48 -0.33 -3.13
CA PRO A 214 -9.32 1.12 -3.03
C PRO A 214 -8.39 1.62 -4.14
N ALA A 215 -8.71 2.79 -4.67
CA ALA A 215 -7.90 3.49 -5.65
C ALA A 215 -7.79 4.97 -5.27
N GLN A 216 -6.60 5.51 -5.41
CA GLN A 216 -6.31 6.92 -5.22
C GLN A 216 -6.66 7.70 -6.48
N VAL A 217 -7.32 8.82 -6.32
CA VAL A 217 -7.62 9.74 -7.42
C VAL A 217 -6.91 11.06 -7.20
N SER A 218 -6.11 11.43 -8.19
CA SER A 218 -5.47 12.75 -8.30
C SER A 218 -6.30 13.70 -9.18
N THR A 219 -6.09 15.00 -9.06
CA THR A 219 -6.56 15.97 -10.04
C THR A 219 -5.44 16.34 -11.01
N LYS A 220 -5.69 17.23 -11.95
CA LYS A 220 -4.65 17.73 -12.88
C LYS A 220 -3.51 18.50 -12.21
N VAL A 221 -3.72 18.92 -10.97
CA VAL A 221 -2.81 19.84 -10.25
C VAL A 221 -2.48 19.35 -8.84
N ASP A 222 -3.16 18.31 -8.36
CA ASP A 222 -3.00 17.85 -6.98
C ASP A 222 -3.04 16.34 -6.88
N TYR A 223 -2.15 15.81 -6.04
CA TYR A 223 -1.94 14.39 -5.79
C TYR A 223 -2.83 13.87 -4.66
N GLY A 224 -3.38 12.66 -4.78
CA GLY A 224 -4.05 11.96 -3.68
C GLY A 224 -5.18 12.75 -3.05
N VAL A 225 -6.13 13.24 -3.88
CA VAL A 225 -7.19 14.13 -3.42
C VAL A 225 -8.31 13.37 -2.75
N TYR A 226 -8.71 12.22 -3.30
CA TYR A 226 -9.77 11.39 -2.72
C TYR A 226 -9.61 9.92 -3.09
N LEU A 227 -10.35 9.06 -2.41
CA LEU A 227 -10.38 7.61 -2.67
C LEU A 227 -11.62 7.24 -3.48
N GLN A 228 -11.44 6.35 -4.45
CA GLN A 228 -12.50 5.64 -5.17
C GLN A 228 -12.43 4.16 -4.81
N PHE A 229 -13.57 3.58 -4.45
CA PHE A 229 -13.68 2.15 -4.19
C PHE A 229 -14.31 1.43 -5.38
N TRP A 230 -13.74 0.29 -5.75
CA TRP A 230 -14.15 -0.52 -6.88
C TRP A 230 -14.50 -1.93 -6.42
N VAL A 231 -15.67 -2.44 -6.82
CA VAL A 231 -16.04 -3.84 -6.61
C VAL A 231 -15.53 -4.67 -7.76
N ARG A 232 -14.76 -5.71 -7.47
CA ARG A 232 -14.30 -6.67 -8.46
C ARG A 232 -15.42 -7.62 -8.85
N ARG A 233 -15.59 -7.84 -10.15
CA ARG A 233 -16.55 -8.78 -10.74
C ARG A 233 -15.86 -9.61 -11.82
N GLY A 234 -15.17 -10.68 -11.38
CA GLY A 234 -14.32 -11.47 -12.26
C GLY A 234 -13.16 -10.64 -12.79
N ALA A 235 -13.06 -10.49 -14.11
CA ALA A 235 -12.01 -9.71 -14.78
C ALA A 235 -12.32 -8.19 -14.86
N SER A 236 -13.52 -7.74 -14.44
CA SER A 236 -13.92 -6.33 -14.50
C SER A 236 -14.10 -5.73 -13.11
N GLU A 237 -14.12 -4.40 -13.04
CA GLU A 237 -14.44 -3.65 -11.85
C GLU A 237 -15.57 -2.66 -12.12
N VAL A 238 -16.40 -2.43 -11.10
CA VAL A 238 -17.46 -1.42 -11.15
C VAL A 238 -17.31 -0.47 -9.97
N PRO A 239 -17.56 0.85 -10.14
CA PRO A 239 -17.43 1.79 -9.05
C PRO A 239 -18.47 1.48 -7.96
N LEU A 240 -18.03 1.53 -6.69
CA LEU A 240 -18.89 1.37 -5.52
C LEU A 240 -19.25 2.74 -4.94
N CYS A 241 -18.24 3.47 -4.45
CA CYS A 241 -18.39 4.80 -3.85
C CYS A 241 -17.05 5.55 -3.87
N ALA A 242 -17.11 6.85 -3.58
CA ALA A 242 -15.93 7.67 -3.37
C ALA A 242 -15.91 8.22 -1.94
N ALA A 243 -14.72 8.33 -1.34
CA ALA A 243 -14.51 9.01 -0.07
C ALA A 243 -13.76 10.32 -0.30
N MET A 244 -14.42 11.41 0.05
CA MET A 244 -13.86 12.76 -0.09
C MET A 244 -13.27 13.22 1.25
N PRO A 245 -12.16 13.98 1.27
CA PRO A 245 -11.54 14.43 2.52
C PRO A 245 -12.52 15.12 3.48
N GLN A 246 -13.39 15.98 2.96
CA GLN A 246 -14.38 16.72 3.77
C GLN A 246 -15.43 15.82 4.46
N ASN A 247 -15.53 14.56 4.06
CA ASN A 247 -16.43 13.57 4.66
C ASN A 247 -15.73 12.70 5.69
N VAL A 248 -14.46 12.97 5.99
CA VAL A 248 -13.65 12.22 6.94
C VAL A 248 -13.55 13.01 8.24
N ALA A 249 -14.00 12.42 9.35
CA ALA A 249 -13.83 12.98 10.67
C ALA A 249 -12.49 12.51 11.29
N ILE A 250 -11.72 13.46 11.84
CA ILE A 250 -10.43 13.17 12.49
C ILE A 250 -10.38 13.92 13.82
N THR A 251 -10.06 13.22 14.89
CA THR A 251 -9.95 13.83 16.21
C THR A 251 -8.92 14.96 16.22
N GLY A 252 -9.38 16.17 16.55
CA GLY A 252 -8.53 17.36 16.65
C GLY A 252 -8.18 18.04 15.32
N ILE A 253 -8.75 17.62 14.20
CA ILE A 253 -8.54 18.24 12.88
C ILE A 253 -9.88 18.77 12.34
N ASP A 254 -9.90 20.04 11.91
CA ASP A 254 -11.05 20.61 11.23
C ASP A 254 -11.18 19.99 9.82
N PRO A 255 -12.33 19.40 9.45
CA PRO A 255 -12.53 18.82 8.11
C PRO A 255 -12.24 19.81 6.96
N ALA A 256 -12.42 21.12 7.21
CA ALA A 256 -12.09 22.15 6.22
C ALA A 256 -10.57 22.30 5.93
N ASP A 257 -9.72 21.79 6.82
CA ASP A 257 -8.27 21.80 6.65
C ASP A 257 -7.77 20.54 5.92
N LEU A 258 -8.63 19.52 5.74
CA LEU A 258 -8.27 18.29 5.00
C LEU A 258 -8.23 18.56 3.50
N ILE A 259 -7.10 18.23 2.86
CA ILE A 259 -6.85 18.49 1.45
C ILE A 259 -6.63 17.24 0.60
N GLY A 260 -6.50 16.07 1.24
CA GLY A 260 -6.35 14.79 0.53
C GLY A 260 -6.36 13.59 1.46
N ILE A 261 -6.75 12.47 0.88
CA ILE A 261 -6.63 11.11 1.43
C ILE A 261 -6.19 10.21 0.29
N HIS A 262 -5.18 9.36 0.47
CA HIS A 262 -4.68 8.61 -0.67
C HIS A 262 -4.42 7.12 -0.40
N THR A 263 -4.37 6.68 0.85
CA THR A 263 -4.25 5.26 1.18
C THR A 263 -5.35 4.84 2.15
N TYR A 264 -5.86 3.65 1.93
CA TYR A 264 -6.89 3.01 2.76
C TYR A 264 -6.58 1.53 2.92
N CYS A 265 -6.53 1.07 4.15
CA CYS A 265 -6.44 -0.36 4.45
C CYS A 265 -7.46 -0.72 5.53
N ARG A 266 -7.99 -1.91 5.43
CA ARG A 266 -9.00 -2.44 6.33
C ARG A 266 -8.79 -3.93 6.56
N ASP A 267 -8.96 -4.35 7.81
CA ASP A 267 -9.27 -5.74 8.16
C ASP A 267 -10.72 -5.87 8.68
N ALA A 268 -11.02 -6.88 9.50
CA ALA A 268 -12.40 -7.18 9.91
C ALA A 268 -13.07 -6.02 10.67
N ASP A 269 -12.37 -5.34 11.56
CA ASP A 269 -12.91 -4.38 12.53
C ASP A 269 -12.10 -3.08 12.70
N ILE A 270 -10.96 -2.97 12.02
CA ILE A 270 -10.12 -1.76 12.01
C ILE A 270 -9.92 -1.27 10.58
N GLU A 271 -10.02 0.03 10.38
CA GLU A 271 -9.60 0.67 9.15
C GLU A 271 -8.59 1.79 9.43
N VAL A 272 -7.67 1.96 8.51
CA VAL A 272 -6.61 2.97 8.59
C VAL A 272 -6.56 3.75 7.29
N ILE A 273 -6.29 5.04 7.42
CA ILE A 273 -6.07 5.95 6.28
C ILE A 273 -4.83 6.79 6.52
N ASP A 274 -4.27 7.33 5.49
CA ASP A 274 -3.48 8.55 5.62
C ASP A 274 -4.30 9.77 5.20
N ALA A 275 -3.94 10.92 5.73
CA ALA A 275 -4.61 12.16 5.42
C ALA A 275 -3.62 13.31 5.36
N ARG A 276 -3.80 14.13 4.36
CA ARG A 276 -3.05 15.36 4.14
C ARG A 276 -3.90 16.55 4.58
N TYR A 277 -3.37 17.41 5.42
CA TYR A 277 -4.09 18.57 5.93
C TYR A 277 -3.19 19.81 6.06
N LEU A 278 -3.83 20.97 6.00
CA LEU A 278 -3.18 22.26 6.20
C LEU A 278 -3.01 22.51 7.68
N ARG A 279 -1.77 22.62 8.15
CA ARG A 279 -1.49 23.02 9.53
C ARG A 279 -1.58 24.55 9.62
N LYS A 280 -2.53 25.06 10.42
CA LYS A 280 -2.52 26.48 10.82
C LYS A 280 -1.32 26.70 11.74
N VAL A 281 -0.38 27.54 11.31
CA VAL A 281 0.81 27.96 12.07
C VAL A 281 0.41 29.06 13.06
#